data_6fa8c491d9db8ac102ccdadefdd79fbf
#
_entry.id   6fa8c491d9db8ac102ccdadefdd79fbf
#
_cell.length_a   1.000
_cell.length_b   1.000
_cell.length_c   1.000
_cell.angle_alpha   90.00
_cell.angle_beta   90.00
_cell.angle_gamma   90.00
#
_symmetry.space_group_name_H-M   'P 1'
#
loop_
_entity.id
_entity.type
_entity.pdbx_description
1 polymer ?
#
loop_
_entity_poly.entity_id
_entity_poly.type
_entity_poly.pdbx_seq_one_letter_code
_entity_poly.pdbx_strand_id
1 'polypeptide(L)'
;MDRFEIIPAHLAIVLDGNGRWAKERGWPRLMGHRSGLRNLEATTKLIKKYGIRYFSVYAFSTENWNRPFKEIEGLMSFFRHYIRNKVSKVYADGGRIRFAGRRDRLPNDLVKMMVEAEERTKDADIFDLILCIDYGGRTEIIDAVNSLISGGKTLGGDGKFVPISETDIRGNLYLPDVPDPDLIIRTSGEFRTSNFWLWESSYSEYYFTDVYWPDFNEAELVKALKSYEGRDRRYGSVKK
;
A
#
# COMPACT_ATOMS: atom_id res chain seq x y z
N MET A 1 -0.55 -22.30 16.28
CA MET A 1 -0.85 -21.00 15.66
C MET A 1 -0.35 -19.95 16.63
N ASP A 2 0.61 -19.11 16.21
CA ASP A 2 1.04 -17.99 17.05
C ASP A 2 -0.19 -17.11 17.34
N ARG A 3 -0.45 -16.84 18.62
CA ARG A 3 -1.47 -15.90 19.07
C ARG A 3 -0.76 -14.62 19.44
N PHE A 4 -1.29 -13.49 19.00
CA PHE A 4 -0.80 -12.16 19.33
C PHE A 4 -1.85 -11.47 20.20
N GLU A 5 -1.40 -10.76 21.24
CA GLU A 5 -2.26 -9.90 22.06
C GLU A 5 -2.49 -8.56 21.37
N ILE A 6 -1.48 -8.09 20.61
CA ILE A 6 -1.52 -6.83 19.88
C ILE A 6 -1.14 -7.09 18.41
N ILE A 7 -2.07 -6.78 17.49
CA ILE A 7 -1.83 -6.82 16.04
C ILE A 7 -2.04 -5.42 15.44
N PRO A 8 -1.34 -5.08 14.35
CA PRO A 8 -1.60 -3.83 13.63
C PRO A 8 -2.99 -3.89 12.97
N ALA A 9 -3.76 -2.80 13.11
CA ALA A 9 -5.01 -2.66 12.35
C ALA A 9 -4.72 -2.44 10.88
N HIS A 10 -3.67 -1.69 10.55
CA HIS A 10 -3.19 -1.44 9.20
C HIS A 10 -1.72 -1.87 9.05
N LEU A 11 -1.50 -2.88 8.24
CA LEU A 11 -0.18 -3.35 7.82
C LEU A 11 0.12 -2.88 6.40
N ALA A 12 1.26 -2.23 6.19
CA ALA A 12 1.73 -1.81 4.88
C ALA A 12 3.03 -2.55 4.50
N ILE A 13 3.18 -2.96 3.23
CA ILE A 13 4.40 -3.64 2.77
C ILE A 13 4.95 -3.01 1.50
N VAL A 14 6.25 -2.69 1.51
CA VAL A 14 7.03 -2.36 0.32
C VAL A 14 7.56 -3.66 -0.29
N LEU A 15 7.03 -4.03 -1.46
CA LEU A 15 7.30 -5.30 -2.16
C LEU A 15 8.64 -5.28 -2.90
N ASP A 16 9.75 -5.11 -2.17
CA ASP A 16 11.07 -4.93 -2.77
C ASP A 16 11.82 -6.27 -2.96
N GLY A 17 12.77 -6.28 -3.89
CA GLY A 17 13.65 -7.40 -4.16
C GLY A 17 13.25 -8.31 -5.32
N ASN A 18 12.09 -8.13 -5.96
CA ASN A 18 11.63 -8.97 -7.08
C ASN A 18 12.68 -9.15 -8.18
N GLY A 19 13.30 -8.02 -8.62
CA GLY A 19 14.30 -8.04 -9.69
C GLY A 19 15.61 -8.70 -9.28
N ARG A 20 16.07 -8.48 -8.03
CA ARG A 20 17.30 -9.09 -7.46
C ARG A 20 17.10 -10.59 -7.30
N TRP A 21 15.96 -11.00 -6.76
CA TRP A 21 15.57 -12.40 -6.62
C TRP A 21 15.62 -13.17 -7.95
N ALA A 22 15.09 -12.59 -9.04
CA ALA A 22 15.15 -13.18 -10.36
C ALA A 22 16.59 -13.25 -10.90
N LYS A 23 17.38 -12.16 -10.73
CA LYS A 23 18.77 -12.08 -11.19
C LYS A 23 19.67 -13.16 -10.56
N GLU A 24 19.53 -13.40 -9.26
CA GLU A 24 20.29 -14.45 -8.53
C GLU A 24 20.00 -15.86 -9.07
N ARG A 25 18.82 -16.05 -9.69
CA ARG A 25 18.40 -17.32 -10.30
C ARG A 25 18.65 -17.39 -11.81
N GLY A 26 19.33 -16.38 -12.38
CA GLY A 26 19.56 -16.29 -13.81
C GLY A 26 18.29 -16.02 -14.63
N TRP A 27 17.24 -15.50 -14.02
CA TRP A 27 15.93 -15.28 -14.65
C TRP A 27 15.74 -13.81 -15.05
N PRO A 28 14.91 -13.56 -16.08
CA PRO A 28 14.48 -12.20 -16.42
C PRO A 28 13.75 -11.54 -15.22
N ARG A 29 13.94 -10.22 -15.04
CA ARG A 29 13.34 -9.43 -13.95
C ARG A 29 11.82 -9.63 -13.83
N LEU A 30 11.11 -9.75 -14.95
CA LEU A 30 9.67 -9.99 -14.99
C LEU A 30 9.24 -11.28 -14.31
N MET A 31 10.11 -12.31 -14.28
CA MET A 31 9.82 -13.55 -13.54
C MET A 31 9.79 -13.32 -12.03
N GLY A 32 10.64 -12.42 -11.53
CA GLY A 32 10.59 -11.98 -10.13
C GLY A 32 9.28 -11.26 -9.80
N HIS A 33 8.81 -10.35 -10.64
CA HIS A 33 7.52 -9.69 -10.46
C HIS A 33 6.35 -10.67 -10.51
N ARG A 34 6.40 -11.67 -11.40
CA ARG A 34 5.39 -12.74 -11.43
C ARG A 34 5.37 -13.57 -10.15
N SER A 35 6.54 -13.88 -9.60
CA SER A 35 6.66 -14.60 -8.32
C SER A 35 6.18 -13.73 -7.16
N GLY A 36 6.51 -12.44 -7.17
CA GLY A 36 6.01 -11.48 -6.17
C GLY A 36 4.48 -11.34 -6.18
N LEU A 37 3.85 -11.44 -7.35
CA LEU A 37 2.39 -11.42 -7.46
C LEU A 37 1.74 -12.68 -6.84
N ARG A 38 2.37 -13.85 -7.01
CA ARG A 38 1.92 -15.07 -6.33
C ARG A 38 2.07 -14.96 -4.81
N ASN A 39 3.15 -14.31 -4.38
CA ASN A 39 3.39 -14.10 -2.96
C ASN A 39 2.39 -13.09 -2.35
N LEU A 40 1.94 -12.09 -3.11
CA LEU A 40 0.87 -11.20 -2.68
C LEU A 40 -0.42 -11.99 -2.36
N GLU A 41 -0.78 -12.96 -3.19
CA GLU A 41 -1.93 -13.82 -2.93
C GLU A 41 -1.77 -14.66 -1.66
N ALA A 42 -0.59 -15.23 -1.45
CA ALA A 42 -0.29 -16.01 -0.25
C ALA A 42 -0.34 -15.13 1.00
N THR A 43 0.29 -13.94 0.95
CA THR A 43 0.31 -13.01 2.06
C THR A 43 -1.09 -12.46 2.38
N THR A 44 -1.93 -12.17 1.38
CA THR A 44 -3.32 -11.73 1.62
C THR A 44 -4.11 -12.76 2.45
N LYS A 45 -3.87 -14.06 2.24
CA LYS A 45 -4.50 -15.10 3.08
C LYS A 45 -4.00 -15.07 4.52
N LEU A 46 -2.70 -14.75 4.72
CA LEU A 46 -2.13 -14.60 6.06
C LEU A 46 -2.71 -13.36 6.77
N ILE A 47 -2.91 -12.25 6.03
CA ILE A 47 -3.56 -11.05 6.56
C ILE A 47 -4.93 -11.38 7.13
N LYS A 48 -5.77 -12.07 6.35
CA LYS A 48 -7.07 -12.56 6.83
C LYS A 48 -6.93 -13.51 8.03
N LYS A 49 -5.97 -14.47 7.96
CA LYS A 49 -5.72 -15.46 9.02
C LYS A 49 -5.37 -14.81 10.36
N TYR A 50 -4.59 -13.72 10.34
CA TYR A 50 -4.18 -13.00 11.55
C TYR A 50 -5.14 -11.87 11.94
N GLY A 51 -6.24 -11.66 11.19
CA GLY A 51 -7.25 -10.66 11.54
C GLY A 51 -6.82 -9.21 11.30
N ILE A 52 -5.86 -8.96 10.42
CA ILE A 52 -5.41 -7.61 10.05
C ILE A 52 -6.47 -6.98 9.14
N ARG A 53 -7.00 -5.82 9.53
CA ARG A 53 -8.15 -5.19 8.85
C ARG A 53 -7.76 -4.47 7.56
N TYR A 54 -6.61 -3.78 7.54
CA TYR A 54 -6.13 -3.04 6.38
C TYR A 54 -4.76 -3.57 5.96
N PHE A 55 -4.64 -3.90 4.68
CA PHE A 55 -3.41 -4.38 4.10
C PHE A 55 -3.08 -3.57 2.85
N SER A 56 -2.08 -2.71 2.94
CA SER A 56 -1.61 -1.92 1.80
C SER A 56 -0.26 -2.43 1.26
N VAL A 57 -0.12 -2.40 -0.05
CA VAL A 57 1.10 -2.83 -0.74
C VAL A 57 1.57 -1.79 -1.74
N TYR A 58 2.88 -1.49 -1.72
CA TYR A 58 3.52 -0.60 -2.68
C TYR A 58 3.80 -1.35 -3.98
N ALA A 59 2.82 -1.34 -4.89
CA ALA A 59 2.87 -2.12 -6.12
C ALA A 59 3.59 -1.40 -7.27
N PHE A 60 3.39 -0.06 -7.40
CA PHE A 60 4.02 0.75 -8.44
C PHE A 60 4.11 2.21 -7.98
N SER A 61 5.35 2.70 -7.81
CA SER A 61 5.58 4.08 -7.40
C SER A 61 5.60 5.05 -8.57
N THR A 62 5.41 6.35 -8.30
CA THR A 62 5.55 7.43 -9.29
C THR A 62 6.92 7.43 -9.95
N GLU A 63 7.97 7.02 -9.24
CA GLU A 63 9.34 6.93 -9.74
C GLU A 63 9.55 5.74 -10.69
N ASN A 64 8.69 4.72 -10.63
CA ASN A 64 8.82 3.53 -11.48
C ASN A 64 8.53 3.80 -12.97
N TRP A 65 7.92 4.93 -13.31
CA TRP A 65 7.80 5.38 -14.70
C TRP A 65 9.15 5.64 -15.39
N ASN A 66 10.24 5.81 -14.62
CA ASN A 66 11.60 5.92 -15.16
C ASN A 66 12.24 4.56 -15.53
N ARG A 67 11.52 3.45 -15.35
CA ARG A 67 12.00 2.10 -15.73
C ARG A 67 11.93 1.90 -17.24
N PRO A 68 12.67 0.91 -17.78
CA PRO A 68 12.56 0.54 -19.18
C PRO A 68 11.10 0.24 -19.59
N PHE A 69 10.68 0.72 -20.75
CA PHE A 69 9.31 0.61 -21.24
C PHE A 69 8.77 -0.82 -21.19
N LYS A 70 9.56 -1.82 -21.62
CA LYS A 70 9.18 -3.25 -21.56
C LYS A 70 8.89 -3.75 -20.13
N GLU A 71 9.58 -3.23 -19.13
CA GLU A 71 9.32 -3.57 -17.72
C GLU A 71 7.98 -2.96 -17.26
N ILE A 72 7.73 -1.70 -17.64
CA ILE A 72 6.46 -1.01 -17.32
C ILE A 72 5.28 -1.73 -17.98
N GLU A 73 5.36 -2.06 -19.27
CA GLU A 73 4.31 -2.81 -19.97
C GLU A 73 4.03 -4.16 -19.30
N GLY A 74 5.10 -4.87 -18.90
CA GLY A 74 4.98 -6.13 -18.17
C GLY A 74 4.25 -5.96 -16.84
N LEU A 75 4.56 -4.90 -16.06
CA LEU A 75 3.89 -4.59 -14.81
C LEU A 75 2.41 -4.24 -15.03
N MET A 76 2.08 -3.40 -16.02
CA MET A 76 0.69 -3.09 -16.37
C MET A 76 -0.10 -4.35 -16.78
N SER A 77 0.55 -5.27 -17.51
CA SER A 77 -0.04 -6.57 -17.85
C SER A 77 -0.29 -7.43 -16.60
N PHE A 78 0.61 -7.42 -15.61
CA PHE A 78 0.42 -8.13 -14.35
C PHE A 78 -0.73 -7.53 -13.53
N PHE A 79 -0.89 -6.21 -13.49
CA PHE A 79 -2.03 -5.58 -12.81
C PHE A 79 -3.35 -5.96 -13.46
N ARG A 80 -3.46 -5.92 -14.81
CA ARG A 80 -4.65 -6.41 -15.53
C ARG A 80 -4.95 -7.88 -15.21
N HIS A 81 -3.92 -8.71 -15.23
CA HIS A 81 -4.07 -10.14 -14.90
C HIS A 81 -4.58 -10.33 -13.47
N TYR A 82 -3.99 -9.62 -12.51
CA TYR A 82 -4.40 -9.72 -11.10
C TYR A 82 -5.85 -9.28 -10.92
N ILE A 83 -6.21 -8.10 -11.39
CA ILE A 83 -7.57 -7.58 -11.24
C ILE A 83 -8.57 -8.54 -11.90
N ARG A 84 -8.32 -8.98 -13.14
CA ARG A 84 -9.23 -9.88 -13.87
C ARG A 84 -9.47 -11.20 -13.14
N ASN A 85 -8.43 -11.78 -12.56
CA ASN A 85 -8.49 -13.16 -12.06
C ASN A 85 -8.64 -13.27 -10.54
N LYS A 86 -8.40 -12.19 -9.78
CA LYS A 86 -8.33 -12.28 -8.32
C LYS A 86 -9.41 -11.48 -7.58
N VAL A 87 -10.03 -10.49 -8.20
CA VAL A 87 -11.09 -9.68 -7.58
C VAL A 87 -12.19 -10.56 -6.98
N SER A 88 -12.75 -11.49 -7.78
CA SER A 88 -13.83 -12.37 -7.31
C SER A 88 -13.43 -13.22 -6.12
N LYS A 89 -12.15 -13.66 -6.07
CA LYS A 89 -11.64 -14.45 -4.95
C LYS A 89 -11.44 -13.60 -3.71
N VAL A 90 -10.85 -12.40 -3.84
CA VAL A 90 -10.69 -11.47 -2.72
C VAL A 90 -12.05 -11.13 -2.13
N TYR A 91 -13.05 -10.85 -2.97
CA TYR A 91 -14.43 -10.60 -2.54
C TYR A 91 -15.05 -11.81 -1.81
N ALA A 92 -14.93 -13.00 -2.37
CA ALA A 92 -15.43 -14.24 -1.74
C ALA A 92 -14.75 -14.51 -0.37
N ASP A 93 -13.51 -14.07 -0.20
CA ASP A 93 -12.79 -14.13 1.07
C ASP A 93 -13.20 -13.00 2.06
N GLY A 94 -14.14 -12.12 1.66
CA GLY A 94 -14.62 -10.97 2.44
C GLY A 94 -13.73 -9.74 2.33
N GLY A 95 -12.86 -9.68 1.30
CA GLY A 95 -11.94 -8.57 1.08
C GLY A 95 -12.49 -7.50 0.15
N ARG A 96 -12.36 -6.22 0.55
CA ARG A 96 -12.58 -5.05 -0.27
C ARG A 96 -11.27 -4.68 -0.97
N ILE A 97 -11.32 -4.41 -2.28
CA ILE A 97 -10.15 -3.93 -3.03
C ILE A 97 -10.25 -2.41 -3.16
N ARG A 98 -9.14 -1.73 -2.89
CA ARG A 98 -9.02 -0.29 -3.02
C ARG A 98 -7.70 0.06 -3.70
N PHE A 99 -7.66 1.23 -4.34
CA PHE A 99 -6.47 1.71 -5.03
C PHE A 99 -6.10 3.11 -4.53
N ALA A 100 -4.85 3.28 -4.12
CA ALA A 100 -4.25 4.57 -3.81
C ALA A 100 -3.27 4.98 -4.93
N GLY A 101 -3.30 6.24 -5.33
CA GLY A 101 -2.43 6.82 -6.35
C GLY A 101 -3.19 7.45 -7.51
N ARG A 102 -2.41 8.04 -8.41
CA ARG A 102 -2.91 8.72 -9.60
C ARG A 102 -3.43 7.72 -10.63
N ARG A 103 -4.37 8.18 -11.46
CA ARG A 103 -4.96 7.36 -12.53
C ARG A 103 -4.74 7.98 -13.92
N ASP A 104 -4.29 9.22 -13.99
CA ASP A 104 -4.14 10.02 -15.21
C ASP A 104 -3.05 9.50 -16.15
N ARG A 105 -2.02 8.82 -15.62
CA ARG A 105 -0.93 8.22 -16.41
C ARG A 105 -1.12 6.73 -16.70
N LEU A 106 -2.08 6.10 -16.06
CA LEU A 106 -2.36 4.68 -16.25
C LEU A 106 -3.16 4.45 -17.56
N PRO A 107 -2.98 3.29 -18.22
CA PRO A 107 -3.81 2.93 -19.37
C PRO A 107 -5.30 2.95 -19.03
N ASN A 108 -6.13 3.54 -19.89
CA ASN A 108 -7.57 3.73 -19.67
C ASN A 108 -8.32 2.43 -19.36
N ASP A 109 -7.94 1.32 -19.99
CA ASP A 109 -8.53 0.00 -19.75
C ASP A 109 -8.22 -0.51 -18.33
N LEU A 110 -6.99 -0.27 -17.85
CA LEU A 110 -6.61 -0.62 -16.48
C LEU A 110 -7.40 0.23 -15.46
N VAL A 111 -7.54 1.54 -15.70
CA VAL A 111 -8.34 2.44 -14.84
C VAL A 111 -9.78 1.96 -14.75
N LYS A 112 -10.41 1.58 -15.87
CA LYS A 112 -11.77 1.00 -15.88
C LYS A 112 -11.85 -0.26 -15.02
N MET A 113 -10.89 -1.17 -15.18
CA MET A 113 -10.83 -2.40 -14.39
C MET A 113 -10.66 -2.12 -12.88
N MET A 114 -9.89 -1.09 -12.51
CA MET A 114 -9.73 -0.67 -11.12
C MET A 114 -11.06 -0.19 -10.53
N VAL A 115 -11.76 0.71 -11.23
CA VAL A 115 -13.08 1.22 -10.81
C VAL A 115 -14.11 0.09 -10.67
N GLU A 116 -14.16 -0.83 -11.63
CA GLU A 116 -15.04 -2.00 -11.56
C GLU A 116 -14.70 -2.92 -10.38
N ALA A 117 -13.41 -3.08 -10.05
CA ALA A 117 -12.98 -3.90 -8.93
C ALA A 117 -13.38 -3.26 -7.58
N GLU A 118 -13.20 -1.94 -7.44
CA GLU A 118 -13.65 -1.18 -6.27
C GLU A 118 -15.16 -1.32 -6.07
N GLU A 119 -15.94 -1.09 -7.12
CA GLU A 119 -17.41 -1.18 -7.05
C GLU A 119 -17.89 -2.60 -6.70
N ARG A 120 -17.30 -3.63 -7.32
CA ARG A 120 -17.67 -5.03 -7.06
C ARG A 120 -17.36 -5.53 -5.67
N THR A 121 -16.44 -4.88 -4.96
CA THR A 121 -15.97 -5.33 -3.65
C THR A 121 -16.34 -4.36 -2.53
N LYS A 122 -17.06 -3.28 -2.81
CA LYS A 122 -17.35 -2.20 -1.87
C LYS A 122 -18.07 -2.63 -0.59
N ASP A 123 -18.90 -3.66 -0.70
CA ASP A 123 -19.72 -4.16 0.43
C ASP A 123 -18.98 -5.22 1.28
N ALA A 124 -17.75 -5.58 0.93
CA ALA A 124 -16.93 -6.49 1.73
C ALA A 124 -16.34 -5.75 2.93
N ASP A 125 -16.33 -6.40 4.10
CA ASP A 125 -16.06 -5.77 5.40
C ASP A 125 -15.10 -6.55 6.32
N ILE A 126 -14.54 -7.68 5.86
CA ILE A 126 -13.60 -8.46 6.68
C ILE A 126 -12.20 -7.84 6.64
N PHE A 127 -11.71 -7.46 5.46
CA PHE A 127 -10.43 -6.76 5.30
C PHE A 127 -10.39 -5.92 4.03
N ASP A 128 -9.54 -4.89 4.02
CA ASP A 128 -9.26 -4.08 2.84
C ASP A 128 -7.89 -4.45 2.26
N LEU A 129 -7.85 -4.81 0.96
CA LEU A 129 -6.61 -4.93 0.19
C LEU A 129 -6.40 -3.63 -0.59
N ILE A 130 -5.38 -2.87 -0.22
CA ILE A 130 -5.06 -1.57 -0.80
C ILE A 130 -3.85 -1.71 -1.70
N LEU A 131 -4.05 -1.48 -3.00
CA LEU A 131 -2.99 -1.53 -4.00
C LEU A 131 -2.54 -0.11 -4.34
N CYS A 132 -1.33 0.27 -3.90
CA CYS A 132 -0.75 1.58 -4.21
C CYS A 132 -0.09 1.50 -5.59
N ILE A 133 -0.76 2.07 -6.61
CA ILE A 133 -0.36 2.05 -8.03
C ILE A 133 -0.28 3.47 -8.54
N ASP A 134 0.84 3.83 -9.18
CA ASP A 134 1.19 5.22 -9.54
C ASP A 134 1.11 6.13 -8.31
N TYR A 135 1.58 5.58 -7.20
CA TYR A 135 1.52 6.22 -5.89
C TYR A 135 2.86 6.86 -5.53
N GLY A 136 2.79 7.97 -4.81
CA GLY A 136 3.93 8.61 -4.15
C GLY A 136 3.44 9.63 -3.14
N GLY A 137 3.86 9.54 -1.88
CA GLY A 137 3.35 10.38 -0.79
C GLY A 137 3.58 11.88 -1.01
N ARG A 138 4.68 12.29 -1.66
CA ARG A 138 4.87 13.70 -2.06
C ARG A 138 3.81 14.15 -3.06
N THR A 139 3.49 13.31 -4.04
CA THR A 139 2.46 13.58 -5.04
C THR A 139 1.07 13.64 -4.40
N GLU A 140 0.77 12.72 -3.51
CA GLU A 140 -0.48 12.68 -2.75
C GLU A 140 -0.71 13.97 -1.95
N ILE A 141 0.30 14.44 -1.21
CA ILE A 141 0.22 15.71 -0.47
C ILE A 141 -0.03 16.89 -1.41
N ILE A 142 0.68 16.94 -2.56
CA ILE A 142 0.49 17.99 -3.56
C ILE A 142 -0.92 17.94 -4.14
N ASP A 143 -1.42 16.76 -4.46
CA ASP A 143 -2.78 16.56 -4.99
C ASP A 143 -3.84 16.95 -3.96
N ALA A 144 -3.64 16.63 -2.68
CA ALA A 144 -4.51 17.05 -1.59
C ALA A 144 -4.57 18.59 -1.47
N VAL A 145 -3.43 19.27 -1.50
CA VAL A 145 -3.36 20.75 -1.47
C VAL A 145 -4.05 21.35 -2.70
N ASN A 146 -3.79 20.81 -3.90
CA ASN A 146 -4.43 21.29 -5.13
C ASN A 146 -5.95 21.10 -5.10
N SER A 147 -6.43 19.99 -4.54
CA SER A 147 -7.87 19.74 -4.32
C SER A 147 -8.50 20.80 -3.41
N LEU A 148 -7.82 21.15 -2.30
CA LEU A 148 -8.28 22.20 -1.38
C LEU A 148 -8.35 23.58 -2.05
N ILE A 149 -7.33 23.92 -2.83
CA ILE A 149 -7.29 25.20 -3.59
C ILE A 149 -8.42 25.23 -4.61
N SER A 150 -8.56 24.19 -5.42
CA SER A 150 -9.58 24.10 -6.48
C SER A 150 -11.02 24.06 -5.91
N GLY A 151 -11.20 23.48 -4.72
CA GLY A 151 -12.46 23.46 -3.98
C GLY A 151 -12.80 24.77 -3.27
N GLY A 152 -11.97 25.80 -3.39
CA GLY A 152 -12.19 27.13 -2.80
C GLY A 152 -12.03 27.17 -1.28
N LYS A 153 -11.51 26.11 -0.65
CA LYS A 153 -11.36 26.02 0.82
C LYS A 153 -10.25 26.91 1.39
N THR A 154 -9.42 27.51 0.52
CA THR A 154 -8.30 28.38 0.94
C THR A 154 -8.65 29.86 0.97
N LEU A 155 -9.88 30.22 0.53
CA LEU A 155 -10.38 31.59 0.56
C LEU A 155 -11.71 31.64 1.31
N GLY A 156 -11.79 32.52 2.33
CA GLY A 156 -13.04 32.82 3.02
C GLY A 156 -14.00 33.61 2.13
N GLY A 157 -15.26 33.68 2.54
CA GLY A 157 -16.31 34.45 1.82
C GLY A 157 -16.00 35.96 1.73
N ASP A 158 -15.07 36.46 2.54
CA ASP A 158 -14.52 37.82 2.49
C ASP A 158 -13.25 37.97 1.64
N GLY A 159 -12.85 36.91 0.91
CA GLY A 159 -11.65 36.87 0.08
C GLY A 159 -10.35 36.71 0.84
N LYS A 160 -10.38 36.54 2.16
CA LYS A 160 -9.17 36.35 2.96
C LYS A 160 -8.70 34.90 2.91
N PHE A 161 -7.38 34.72 3.04
CA PHE A 161 -6.77 33.41 3.13
C PHE A 161 -7.25 32.66 4.40
N VAL A 162 -7.66 31.41 4.19
CA VAL A 162 -7.97 30.45 5.26
C VAL A 162 -6.82 29.46 5.37
N PRO A 163 -6.15 29.35 6.52
CA PRO A 163 -5.09 28.38 6.72
C PRO A 163 -5.59 26.93 6.55
N ILE A 164 -4.80 26.11 5.84
CA ILE A 164 -5.04 24.68 5.70
C ILE A 164 -4.62 23.99 7.00
N SER A 165 -5.49 23.14 7.55
CA SER A 165 -5.23 22.31 8.73
C SER A 165 -4.79 20.89 8.35
N GLU A 166 -4.24 20.14 9.31
CA GLU A 166 -3.96 18.70 9.14
C GLU A 166 -5.21 17.91 8.76
N THR A 167 -6.35 18.25 9.35
CA THR A 167 -7.65 17.62 9.02
C THR A 167 -8.06 17.89 7.57
N ASP A 168 -7.79 19.07 7.04
CA ASP A 168 -8.07 19.39 5.64
C ASP A 168 -7.19 18.56 4.71
N ILE A 169 -5.89 18.45 4.99
CA ILE A 169 -4.99 17.57 4.23
C ILE A 169 -5.49 16.13 4.30
N ARG A 170 -5.72 15.61 5.51
CA ARG A 170 -6.20 14.25 5.73
C ARG A 170 -7.47 13.94 4.92
N GLY A 171 -8.43 14.84 4.93
CA GLY A 171 -9.70 14.69 4.21
C GLY A 171 -9.58 14.71 2.69
N ASN A 172 -8.40 15.08 2.14
CA ASN A 172 -8.13 15.15 0.70
C ASN A 172 -7.02 14.19 0.24
N LEU A 173 -6.51 13.31 1.12
CA LEU A 173 -5.64 12.20 0.71
C LEU A 173 -6.42 11.20 -0.14
N TYR A 174 -5.72 10.30 -0.84
CA TYR A 174 -6.37 9.35 -1.76
C TYR A 174 -7.36 8.41 -1.07
N LEU A 175 -7.12 8.07 0.20
CA LEU A 175 -7.97 7.18 0.99
C LEU A 175 -8.19 7.76 2.41
N PRO A 176 -8.96 8.86 2.54
CA PRO A 176 -9.08 9.60 3.80
C PRO A 176 -9.75 8.81 4.94
N ASP A 177 -10.52 7.79 4.61
CA ASP A 177 -11.22 6.91 5.54
C ASP A 177 -10.41 5.69 6.00
N VAL A 178 -9.23 5.45 5.40
CA VAL A 178 -8.31 4.38 5.82
C VAL A 178 -7.42 4.90 6.95
N PRO A 179 -7.28 4.19 8.08
CA PRO A 179 -6.38 4.62 9.14
C PRO A 179 -4.92 4.57 8.69
N ASP A 180 -4.09 5.36 9.34
CA ASP A 180 -2.64 5.34 9.14
C ASP A 180 -2.07 3.94 9.38
N PRO A 181 -1.01 3.53 8.64
CA PRO A 181 -0.39 2.24 8.87
C PRO A 181 0.27 2.18 10.27
N ASP A 182 -0.09 1.15 11.03
CA ASP A 182 0.56 0.87 12.31
C ASP A 182 1.94 0.29 12.14
N LEU A 183 2.09 -0.61 11.15
CA LEU A 183 3.35 -1.30 10.85
C LEU A 183 3.63 -1.24 9.34
N ILE A 184 4.84 -0.77 9.00
CA ILE A 184 5.35 -0.80 7.63
C ILE A 184 6.49 -1.80 7.55
N ILE A 185 6.33 -2.83 6.71
CA ILE A 185 7.38 -3.81 6.42
C ILE A 185 8.06 -3.43 5.11
N ARG A 186 9.38 -3.47 5.08
CA ARG A 186 10.13 -3.42 3.83
C ARG A 186 11.04 -4.62 3.71
N THR A 187 10.92 -5.32 2.57
CA THR A 187 11.73 -6.48 2.21
C THR A 187 13.04 -6.07 1.53
N SER A 188 14.00 -7.01 1.45
CA SER A 188 15.23 -6.94 0.67
C SER A 188 16.36 -6.05 1.23
N GLY A 189 16.41 -5.84 2.55
CA GLY A 189 17.54 -5.18 3.21
C GLY A 189 17.68 -3.67 2.97
N GLU A 190 16.61 -3.00 2.54
CA GLU A 190 16.62 -1.57 2.23
C GLU A 190 15.96 -0.76 3.35
N PHE A 191 16.69 0.16 3.95
CA PHE A 191 16.29 0.94 5.14
C PHE A 191 15.80 2.35 4.74
N ARG A 192 14.70 2.45 4.00
CA ARG A 192 14.06 3.70 3.57
C ARG A 192 12.59 3.48 3.23
N THR A 193 11.77 4.52 3.27
CA THR A 193 10.33 4.47 2.94
C THR A 193 10.08 4.58 1.44
N SER A 194 10.99 5.20 0.70
CA SER A 194 10.88 5.44 -0.75
C SER A 194 9.57 6.12 -1.14
N ASN A 195 9.17 7.17 -0.42
CA ASN A 195 7.98 7.95 -0.73
C ASN A 195 6.65 7.18 -0.53
N PHE A 196 6.66 6.11 0.29
CA PHE A 196 5.48 5.31 0.59
C PHE A 196 4.81 5.81 1.87
N TRP A 197 3.51 6.09 1.82
CA TRP A 197 2.67 6.57 2.93
C TRP A 197 3.34 7.72 3.72
N LEU A 198 3.84 8.75 3.01
CA LEU A 198 4.72 9.76 3.62
C LEU A 198 4.02 10.55 4.72
N TRP A 199 2.76 10.94 4.51
CA TRP A 199 1.96 11.65 5.51
C TRP A 199 1.51 10.70 6.60
N GLU A 200 0.96 9.56 6.20
CA GLU A 200 0.30 8.58 7.06
C GLU A 200 1.30 7.78 7.91
N SER A 201 2.58 7.74 7.52
CA SER A 201 3.59 6.98 8.27
C SER A 201 4.22 7.73 9.44
N SER A 202 3.70 8.91 9.79
CA SER A 202 4.29 9.78 10.83
C SER A 202 4.47 9.09 12.19
N TYR A 203 3.63 8.11 12.51
CA TYR A 203 3.69 7.33 13.75
C TYR A 203 3.73 5.82 13.50
N SER A 204 4.04 5.40 12.28
CA SER A 204 4.18 3.99 11.94
C SER A 204 5.42 3.39 12.57
N GLU A 205 5.32 2.14 13.01
CA GLU A 205 6.47 1.31 13.31
C GLU A 205 7.03 0.68 12.06
N TYR A 206 8.36 0.49 11.99
CA TYR A 206 9.03 -0.08 10.82
C TYR A 206 9.67 -1.42 11.15
N TYR A 207 9.52 -2.38 10.23
CA TYR A 207 10.23 -3.65 10.25
C TYR A 207 10.94 -3.86 8.91
N PHE A 208 12.25 -4.00 8.96
CA PHE A 208 13.10 -4.24 7.78
C PHE A 208 13.59 -5.68 7.80
N THR A 209 13.52 -6.38 6.66
CA THR A 209 14.04 -7.74 6.51
C THR A 209 14.88 -7.88 5.25
N ASP A 210 15.93 -8.69 5.31
CA ASP A 210 16.80 -8.99 4.17
C ASP A 210 16.13 -9.91 3.15
N VAL A 211 15.04 -10.58 3.54
CA VAL A 211 14.31 -11.50 2.67
C VAL A 211 13.71 -10.75 1.49
N TYR A 212 13.93 -11.25 0.27
CA TYR A 212 13.27 -10.70 -0.92
C TYR A 212 11.77 -10.97 -0.90
N TRP A 213 10.99 -10.05 -1.45
CA TRP A 213 9.53 -10.19 -1.47
C TRP A 213 9.01 -11.54 -1.99
N PRO A 214 9.54 -12.14 -3.10
CA PRO A 214 9.05 -13.45 -3.54
C PRO A 214 9.23 -14.59 -2.53
N ASP A 215 10.17 -14.47 -1.60
CA ASP A 215 10.47 -15.48 -0.57
C ASP A 215 9.90 -15.09 0.82
N PHE A 216 9.27 -13.91 0.94
CA PHE A 216 8.59 -13.49 2.17
C PHE A 216 7.43 -14.44 2.48
N ASN A 217 7.43 -15.02 3.65
CA ASN A 217 6.50 -16.07 4.04
C ASN A 217 5.88 -15.83 5.43
N GLU A 218 5.08 -16.77 5.91
CA GLU A 218 4.43 -16.68 7.22
C GLU A 218 5.43 -16.51 8.37
N ALA A 219 6.57 -17.20 8.33
CA ALA A 219 7.57 -17.07 9.39
C ALA A 219 8.14 -15.64 9.48
N GLU A 220 8.36 -14.98 8.32
CA GLU A 220 8.80 -13.59 8.27
C GLU A 220 7.69 -12.62 8.75
N LEU A 221 6.44 -12.86 8.37
CA LEU A 221 5.33 -12.07 8.88
C LEU A 221 5.21 -12.20 10.40
N VAL A 222 5.30 -13.41 10.94
CA VAL A 222 5.26 -13.66 12.39
C VAL A 222 6.40 -12.92 13.11
N LYS A 223 7.62 -12.90 12.56
CA LYS A 223 8.73 -12.12 13.14
C LYS A 223 8.38 -10.62 13.19
N ALA A 224 7.82 -10.07 12.11
CA ALA A 224 7.43 -8.67 12.05
C ALA A 224 6.32 -8.35 13.06
N LEU A 225 5.30 -9.22 13.19
CA LEU A 225 4.22 -9.06 14.16
C LEU A 225 4.71 -9.15 15.61
N LYS A 226 5.62 -10.09 15.93
CA LYS A 226 6.25 -10.18 17.25
C LYS A 226 7.09 -8.93 17.57
N SER A 227 7.82 -8.41 16.58
CA SER A 227 8.56 -7.15 16.73
C SER A 227 7.63 -5.98 17.03
N TYR A 228 6.48 -5.91 16.36
CA TYR A 228 5.47 -4.88 16.57
C TYR A 228 4.82 -5.00 17.96
N GLU A 229 4.40 -6.19 18.36
CA GLU A 229 3.78 -6.47 19.64
C GLU A 229 4.67 -6.08 20.84
N GLY A 230 5.99 -6.28 20.72
CA GLY A 230 6.96 -5.95 21.75
C GLY A 230 7.30 -4.45 21.88
N ARG A 231 6.71 -3.56 21.05
CA ARG A 231 7.03 -2.13 21.06
C ARG A 231 6.08 -1.33 21.94
N ASP A 232 6.65 -0.36 22.67
CA ASP A 232 5.89 0.58 23.49
C ASP A 232 5.57 1.86 22.67
N ARG A 233 4.36 1.96 22.14
CA ARG A 233 3.90 3.08 21.31
C ARG A 233 3.45 4.23 22.21
N ARG A 234 4.30 5.24 22.38
CA ARG A 234 4.08 6.33 23.36
C ARG A 234 3.37 7.56 22.79
N TYR A 235 3.34 7.78 21.49
CA TYR A 235 2.74 8.96 20.84
C TYR A 235 3.11 10.29 21.51
N GLY A 236 4.39 10.43 21.94
CA GLY A 236 4.89 11.62 22.64
C GLY A 236 4.54 11.69 24.14
N SER A 237 3.84 10.71 24.70
CA SER A 237 3.53 10.68 26.15
C SER A 237 4.63 10.02 26.96
N VAL A 238 4.83 10.46 28.21
CA VAL A 238 5.73 9.82 29.18
C VAL A 238 4.87 8.93 30.09
N LYS A 239 5.21 7.64 30.21
CA LYS A 239 4.60 6.81 31.28
C LYS A 239 4.95 7.42 32.63
N LYS A 240 3.92 7.71 33.43
CA LYS A 240 4.08 8.08 34.82
C LYS A 240 4.48 6.87 35.64
#